data_08ad927ad18de4d05ecaae3f63658558
#
_entry.id   08ad927ad18de4d05ecaae3f63658558
#
_cell.length_a   1.000
_cell.length_b   1.000
_cell.length_c   1.000
_cell.angle_alpha   90.00
_cell.angle_beta   90.00
_cell.angle_gamma   90.00
#
_symmetry.space_group_name_H-M   'P 1'
#
loop_
_entity.id
_entity.type
_entity.pdbx_description
1 polymer ?
#
loop_
_entity_poly.entity_id
_entity_poly.type
_entity_poly.pdbx_seq_one_letter_code
_entity_poly.pdbx_strand_id
1 'polypeptide(L)'
;MRTRAYFSALVAGLLCAAASAQQIDAAQYQGLSWRHIGPFRGGRTVAAQGVPTQPNVFYIGVNNGGVWKTTDYGHTWKPIFDQQSTGSIGNLAVALSNPNTIYVGSGEALHRPDLSTGDGMYRSDDAGVSWKHLGLRDAQQINTILVDPKNDKRIFVAVLGHPYGANTERGVYRSNDGGEHFEKVLYQDEHTGAIGLAMHPTDSNIIYASLWAARQAPWENGAFSGTGSGLFKSSDGGNTWQQLKKGLPDKGLGRIAITVAPSSPDRLYAQVSAGAETGTYRSDDAGANWFKVNDEERVSGRPDDFAEIKVHPTNPDIVYVANVATQRSNDGGKSWTAIRGAPGGDDYHGLWINPLNPDIILNAS
;
A
#
# COMPACT_ATOMS: atom_id res chain seq x y z
N MET A 1 -31.28 67.72 -10.36
CA MET A 1 -29.96 67.07 -10.24
C MET A 1 -29.98 65.62 -9.68
N ARG A 2 -30.97 65.21 -8.91
CA ARG A 2 -31.05 63.84 -8.33
C ARG A 2 -31.41 62.74 -9.35
N THR A 3 -32.20 63.01 -10.37
CA THR A 3 -32.65 62.01 -11.37
C THR A 3 -31.54 61.55 -12.32
N ARG A 4 -30.52 62.36 -12.61
CA ARG A 4 -29.40 61.95 -13.47
C ARG A 4 -28.43 60.98 -12.78
N ALA A 5 -28.31 61.07 -11.46
CA ALA A 5 -27.43 60.21 -10.67
C ALA A 5 -27.95 58.74 -10.61
N TYR A 6 -29.29 58.57 -10.55
CA TYR A 6 -29.90 57.25 -10.54
C TYR A 6 -29.81 56.52 -11.89
N PHE A 7 -29.89 57.28 -13.00
CA PHE A 7 -29.76 56.67 -14.32
C PHE A 7 -28.33 56.21 -14.61
N SER A 8 -27.32 56.96 -14.18
CA SER A 8 -25.93 56.58 -14.32
C SER A 8 -25.55 55.37 -13.44
N ALA A 9 -26.12 55.27 -12.22
CA ALA A 9 -25.90 54.10 -11.34
C ALA A 9 -26.60 52.84 -11.89
N LEU A 10 -27.77 52.95 -12.53
CA LEU A 10 -28.49 51.85 -13.14
C LEU A 10 -27.76 51.32 -14.39
N VAL A 11 -27.20 52.20 -15.22
CA VAL A 11 -26.41 51.81 -16.39
C VAL A 11 -25.08 51.19 -16.00
N ALA A 12 -24.39 51.66 -14.93
CA ALA A 12 -23.21 51.06 -14.42
C ALA A 12 -23.47 49.66 -13.78
N GLY A 13 -24.60 49.48 -13.10
CA GLY A 13 -25.05 48.20 -12.56
C GLY A 13 -25.37 47.16 -13.65
N LEU A 14 -25.97 47.59 -14.76
CA LEU A 14 -26.25 46.73 -15.90
C LEU A 14 -25.00 46.33 -16.70
N LEU A 15 -23.98 47.17 -16.74
CA LEU A 15 -22.68 46.85 -17.36
C LEU A 15 -21.85 45.86 -16.52
N CYS A 16 -21.97 45.86 -15.21
CA CYS A 16 -21.34 44.86 -14.36
C CYS A 16 -22.01 43.48 -14.44
N ALA A 17 -23.32 43.41 -14.74
CA ALA A 17 -24.02 42.15 -14.86
C ALA A 17 -23.77 41.41 -16.21
N ALA A 18 -23.11 42.06 -17.16
CA ALA A 18 -22.83 41.51 -18.50
C ALA A 18 -21.40 40.92 -18.62
N ALA A 19 -20.60 40.89 -17.54
CA ALA A 19 -19.35 40.17 -17.52
C ALA A 19 -19.60 38.70 -17.19
N SER A 20 -20.34 38.00 -18.06
CA SER A 20 -20.33 36.54 -18.07
C SER A 20 -18.90 36.09 -18.41
N ALA A 21 -18.29 35.32 -17.53
CA ALA A 21 -17.02 34.67 -17.83
C ALA A 21 -17.19 33.93 -19.17
N GLN A 22 -16.38 34.28 -20.16
CA GLN A 22 -16.40 33.64 -21.45
C GLN A 22 -16.14 32.15 -21.23
N GLN A 23 -17.14 31.30 -21.39
CA GLN A 23 -16.96 29.86 -21.43
C GLN A 23 -16.15 29.52 -22.68
N ILE A 24 -14.92 29.12 -22.47
CA ILE A 24 -14.06 28.62 -23.54
C ILE A 24 -14.48 27.18 -23.81
N ASP A 25 -14.82 26.86 -25.06
CA ASP A 25 -15.21 25.53 -25.48
C ASP A 25 -14.09 24.52 -25.13
N ALA A 26 -14.43 23.44 -24.45
CA ALA A 26 -13.52 22.37 -24.09
C ALA A 26 -12.78 21.80 -25.33
N ALA A 27 -13.36 21.85 -26.49
CA ALA A 27 -12.74 21.49 -27.76
C ALA A 27 -11.47 22.30 -28.07
N GLN A 28 -11.36 23.53 -27.57
CA GLN A 28 -10.15 24.37 -27.77
C GLN A 28 -8.94 23.89 -26.92
N TYR A 29 -9.18 23.05 -25.90
CA TYR A 29 -8.13 22.50 -25.08
C TYR A 29 -7.68 21.10 -25.50
N GLN A 30 -8.32 20.48 -26.51
CA GLN A 30 -8.02 19.12 -26.96
C GLN A 30 -6.57 18.94 -27.45
N GLY A 31 -5.91 20.02 -27.91
CA GLY A 31 -4.53 20.02 -28.31
C GLY A 31 -3.53 20.24 -27.15
N LEU A 32 -4.02 20.52 -25.94
CA LEU A 32 -3.16 20.68 -24.76
C LEU A 32 -2.82 19.31 -24.18
N SER A 33 -1.55 19.09 -23.92
CA SER A 33 -1.06 17.90 -23.21
C SER A 33 -0.10 18.32 -22.13
N TRP A 34 -0.15 17.62 -21.00
CA TRP A 34 0.84 17.79 -19.96
C TRP A 34 2.18 17.23 -20.44
N ARG A 35 3.25 18.00 -20.29
CA ARG A 35 4.60 17.57 -20.52
C ARG A 35 5.40 17.69 -19.22
N HIS A 36 5.92 16.58 -18.75
CA HIS A 36 6.82 16.58 -17.62
C HIS A 36 8.16 17.24 -18.04
N ILE A 37 8.54 18.32 -17.38
CA ILE A 37 9.75 19.10 -17.67
C ILE A 37 10.83 18.89 -16.61
N GLY A 38 10.60 17.98 -15.65
CA GLY A 38 11.53 17.68 -14.56
C GLY A 38 11.40 18.63 -13.35
N PRO A 39 12.11 18.33 -12.26
CA PRO A 39 12.86 17.10 -12.06
C PRO A 39 11.95 15.85 -12.18
N PHE A 40 12.46 14.76 -12.75
CA PHE A 40 11.69 13.53 -12.96
C PHE A 40 11.54 12.78 -11.64
N ARG A 41 10.63 13.24 -10.80
CA ARG A 41 10.25 12.63 -9.53
C ARG A 41 8.73 12.37 -9.55
N GLY A 42 8.36 11.10 -9.37
CA GLY A 42 6.95 10.69 -9.37
C GLY A 42 6.26 10.91 -8.03
N GLY A 43 6.99 11.26 -6.98
CA GLY A 43 6.52 11.32 -5.60
C GLY A 43 7.09 10.17 -4.77
N ARG A 44 6.48 9.90 -3.62
CA ARG A 44 6.86 8.83 -2.70
C ARG A 44 6.56 7.47 -3.33
N THR A 45 7.55 6.57 -3.36
CA THR A 45 7.38 5.23 -3.88
C THR A 45 6.88 4.31 -2.75
N VAL A 46 5.61 3.90 -2.82
CA VAL A 46 4.95 3.09 -1.79
C VAL A 46 4.87 1.61 -2.14
N ALA A 47 5.07 1.26 -3.41
CA ALA A 47 5.08 -0.12 -3.87
C ALA A 47 6.31 -0.40 -4.73
N ALA A 48 6.92 -1.55 -4.50
CA ALA A 48 8.12 -2.02 -5.21
C ALA A 48 7.99 -3.51 -5.50
N GLN A 49 8.12 -3.91 -6.77
CA GLN A 49 7.99 -5.30 -7.18
C GLN A 49 8.91 -5.61 -8.36
N GLY A 50 9.67 -6.68 -8.24
CA GLY A 50 10.46 -7.23 -9.34
C GLY A 50 9.81 -8.45 -9.98
N VAL A 51 10.34 -8.87 -11.11
CA VAL A 51 9.98 -10.11 -11.80
C VAL A 51 11.10 -11.12 -11.54
N PRO A 52 10.88 -12.17 -10.72
CA PRO A 52 11.97 -13.07 -10.29
C PRO A 52 12.74 -13.71 -11.44
N THR A 53 12.05 -14.08 -12.51
CA THR A 53 12.63 -14.72 -13.71
C THR A 53 13.22 -13.72 -14.71
N GLN A 54 13.02 -12.42 -14.48
CA GLN A 54 13.54 -11.32 -15.32
C GLN A 54 14.22 -10.30 -14.39
N PRO A 55 15.46 -10.55 -13.95
CA PRO A 55 16.08 -9.81 -12.85
C PRO A 55 16.33 -8.32 -13.13
N ASN A 56 16.25 -7.91 -14.40
CA ASN A 56 16.36 -6.54 -14.85
C ASN A 56 15.02 -5.80 -14.93
N VAL A 57 13.88 -6.48 -14.64
CA VAL A 57 12.53 -5.90 -14.76
C VAL A 57 11.97 -5.60 -13.38
N PHE A 58 11.64 -4.34 -13.15
CA PHE A 58 10.99 -3.89 -11.92
C PHE A 58 9.80 -2.98 -12.25
N TYR A 59 8.87 -2.96 -11.30
CA TYR A 59 7.73 -2.05 -11.27
C TYR A 59 7.74 -1.29 -9.94
N ILE A 60 7.40 -0.01 -9.99
CA ILE A 60 7.17 0.81 -8.80
C ILE A 60 5.82 1.47 -8.89
N GLY A 61 5.14 1.57 -7.75
CA GLY A 61 3.93 2.34 -7.56
C GLY A 61 4.23 3.59 -6.76
N VAL A 62 3.85 4.73 -7.30
CA VAL A 62 4.22 6.03 -6.74
C VAL A 62 2.95 6.74 -6.30
N ASN A 63 3.00 7.28 -5.10
CA ASN A 63 1.92 8.13 -4.62
C ASN A 63 1.78 9.36 -5.52
N ASN A 64 0.60 9.53 -6.14
CA ASN A 64 0.30 10.58 -7.13
C ASN A 64 1.17 10.56 -8.40
N GLY A 65 1.93 9.49 -8.63
CA GLY A 65 2.82 9.35 -9.77
C GLY A 65 2.52 8.15 -10.66
N GLY A 66 1.50 7.37 -10.35
CA GLY A 66 1.12 6.19 -11.12
C GLY A 66 2.10 5.03 -10.99
N VAL A 67 2.09 4.14 -11.98
CA VAL A 67 2.96 2.97 -12.04
C VAL A 67 4.05 3.19 -13.09
N TRP A 68 5.28 2.84 -12.72
CA TRP A 68 6.45 2.92 -13.58
C TRP A 68 7.09 1.56 -13.75
N LYS A 69 7.67 1.33 -14.92
CA LYS A 69 8.39 0.10 -15.28
C LYS A 69 9.81 0.40 -15.74
N THR A 70 10.76 -0.42 -15.31
CA THR A 70 12.11 -0.49 -15.88
C THR A 70 12.36 -1.87 -16.48
N THR A 71 13.24 -1.95 -17.48
CA THR A 71 13.73 -3.20 -18.08
C THR A 71 15.25 -3.24 -18.16
N ASP A 72 15.93 -2.38 -17.40
CA ASP A 72 17.37 -2.17 -17.42
C ASP A 72 17.96 -1.96 -16.01
N TYR A 73 17.46 -2.71 -15.02
CA TYR A 73 17.89 -2.63 -13.61
C TYR A 73 17.65 -1.25 -12.96
N GLY A 74 16.66 -0.47 -13.44
CA GLY A 74 16.33 0.82 -12.88
C GLY A 74 17.15 1.99 -13.43
N HIS A 75 17.94 1.80 -14.50
CA HIS A 75 18.64 2.89 -15.15
C HIS A 75 17.68 3.85 -15.85
N THR A 76 16.64 3.32 -16.47
CA THR A 76 15.55 4.12 -17.05
C THR A 76 14.18 3.62 -16.57
N TRP A 77 13.26 4.56 -16.40
CA TRP A 77 11.89 4.28 -15.97
C TRP A 77 10.89 4.86 -16.95
N LYS A 78 9.85 4.11 -17.28
CA LYS A 78 8.76 4.54 -18.15
C LYS A 78 7.45 4.51 -17.38
N PRO A 79 6.64 5.59 -17.42
CA PRO A 79 5.30 5.56 -16.87
C PRO A 79 4.42 4.64 -17.74
N ILE A 80 3.61 3.82 -17.10
CA ILE A 80 2.75 2.84 -17.76
C ILE A 80 1.28 2.91 -17.29
N PHE A 81 0.92 3.93 -16.50
CA PHE A 81 -0.40 4.04 -15.88
C PHE A 81 -1.09 5.40 -16.15
N ASP A 82 -0.49 6.27 -16.96
CA ASP A 82 -0.92 7.66 -17.18
C ASP A 82 -2.32 7.82 -17.81
N GLN A 83 -2.84 6.77 -18.43
CA GLN A 83 -4.17 6.77 -19.04
C GLN A 83 -5.28 6.37 -18.06
N GLN A 84 -4.95 6.08 -16.80
CA GLN A 84 -5.93 5.70 -15.79
C GLN A 84 -6.48 6.93 -15.04
N SER A 85 -7.63 6.77 -14.41
CA SER A 85 -8.35 7.86 -13.74
C SER A 85 -7.69 8.34 -12.46
N THR A 86 -6.75 7.56 -11.90
CA THR A 86 -6.00 7.93 -10.71
C THR A 86 -4.51 7.71 -10.89
N GLY A 87 -3.69 8.57 -10.27
CA GLY A 87 -2.25 8.36 -10.11
C GLY A 87 -1.86 7.94 -8.69
N SER A 88 -2.82 7.85 -7.77
CA SER A 88 -2.55 7.44 -6.40
C SER A 88 -2.44 5.93 -6.30
N ILE A 89 -1.25 5.42 -6.05
CA ILE A 89 -0.99 3.98 -5.93
C ILE A 89 -0.81 3.63 -4.45
N GLY A 90 -1.48 2.56 -4.01
CA GLY A 90 -1.30 2.00 -2.68
C GLY A 90 -0.41 0.76 -2.71
N ASN A 91 -0.62 -0.14 -3.68
CA ASN A 91 0.20 -1.35 -3.84
C ASN A 91 0.16 -1.87 -5.28
N LEU A 92 1.13 -2.70 -5.62
CA LEU A 92 1.12 -3.47 -6.86
C LEU A 92 1.68 -4.88 -6.63
N ALA A 93 1.22 -5.85 -7.42
CA ALA A 93 1.67 -7.22 -7.38
C ALA A 93 1.80 -7.80 -8.78
N VAL A 94 2.92 -8.46 -9.05
CA VAL A 94 3.16 -9.23 -10.28
C VAL A 94 2.89 -10.71 -9.97
N ALA A 95 2.08 -11.36 -10.79
CA ALA A 95 1.78 -12.77 -10.61
C ALA A 95 3.00 -13.64 -10.92
N LEU A 96 3.39 -14.52 -9.99
CA LEU A 96 4.55 -15.40 -10.16
C LEU A 96 4.31 -16.44 -11.25
N SER A 97 3.08 -16.97 -11.39
CA SER A 97 2.69 -17.95 -12.40
C SER A 97 2.59 -17.34 -13.80
N ASN A 98 2.38 -16.02 -13.91
CA ASN A 98 2.30 -15.31 -15.19
C ASN A 98 2.79 -13.87 -15.03
N PRO A 99 4.06 -13.56 -15.30
CA PRO A 99 4.63 -12.23 -15.10
C PRO A 99 4.02 -11.11 -15.96
N ASN A 100 3.19 -11.45 -16.95
CA ASN A 100 2.42 -10.45 -17.70
C ASN A 100 1.18 -9.97 -16.96
N THR A 101 0.72 -10.75 -15.96
CA THR A 101 -0.41 -10.35 -15.11
C THR A 101 0.08 -9.50 -13.94
N ILE A 102 -0.42 -8.27 -13.89
CA ILE A 102 -0.09 -7.29 -12.85
C ILE A 102 -1.39 -6.77 -12.25
N TYR A 103 -1.44 -6.72 -10.94
CA TYR A 103 -2.53 -6.08 -10.19
C TYR A 103 -2.04 -4.80 -9.55
N VAL A 104 -2.89 -3.77 -9.56
CA VAL A 104 -2.63 -2.49 -8.91
C VAL A 104 -3.84 -2.15 -8.04
N GLY A 105 -3.56 -1.84 -6.78
CA GLY A 105 -4.51 -1.25 -5.85
C GLY A 105 -4.19 0.23 -5.67
N SER A 106 -5.19 1.07 -5.84
CA SER A 106 -5.03 2.50 -5.76
C SER A 106 -5.33 3.06 -4.36
N GLY A 107 -4.78 4.23 -4.06
CA GLY A 107 -4.98 4.94 -2.81
C GLY A 107 -3.94 4.65 -1.74
N GLU A 108 -3.23 5.68 -1.35
CA GLU A 108 -2.17 5.64 -0.34
C GLU A 108 -2.74 5.38 1.06
N ALA A 109 -2.21 4.41 1.78
CA ALA A 109 -2.65 3.99 3.11
C ALA A 109 -1.56 4.22 4.18
N LEU A 110 -1.12 5.46 4.35
CA LEU A 110 -0.13 5.90 5.32
C LEU A 110 -0.76 6.81 6.39
N HIS A 111 -0.03 7.05 7.47
CA HIS A 111 -0.40 8.03 8.48
C HIS A 111 0.05 9.43 8.06
N ARG A 112 -0.75 10.11 7.25
CA ARG A 112 -0.46 11.46 6.73
C ARG A 112 -1.72 12.28 6.52
N PRO A 113 -1.66 13.62 6.68
CA PRO A 113 -2.81 14.49 6.43
C PRO A 113 -3.07 14.73 4.93
N ASP A 114 -2.10 14.50 4.06
CA ASP A 114 -2.09 14.80 2.63
C ASP A 114 -2.28 13.56 1.74
N LEU A 115 -3.07 12.59 2.20
CA LEU A 115 -3.35 11.36 1.48
C LEU A 115 -4.15 11.61 0.20
N SER A 116 -3.76 10.94 -0.86
CA SER A 116 -4.55 10.85 -2.09
C SER A 116 -5.32 9.55 -2.13
N THR A 117 -6.63 9.67 -2.26
CA THR A 117 -7.52 8.51 -2.40
C THR A 117 -7.37 7.87 -3.77
N GLY A 118 -7.57 6.57 -3.82
CA GLY A 118 -7.69 5.81 -5.05
C GLY A 118 -9.13 5.62 -5.48
N ASP A 119 -9.31 4.85 -6.53
CA ASP A 119 -10.61 4.50 -7.10
C ASP A 119 -10.77 2.98 -7.32
N GLY A 120 -10.00 2.17 -6.61
CA GLY A 120 -10.15 0.72 -6.60
C GLY A 120 -8.99 -0.05 -7.23
N MET A 121 -9.33 -1.18 -7.86
CA MET A 121 -8.39 -2.16 -8.37
C MET A 121 -8.26 -2.09 -9.89
N TYR A 122 -7.04 -2.40 -10.37
CA TYR A 122 -6.72 -2.52 -11.80
C TYR A 122 -5.95 -3.79 -12.07
N ARG A 123 -6.05 -4.29 -13.31
CA ARG A 123 -5.30 -5.43 -13.82
C ARG A 123 -4.76 -5.14 -15.22
N SER A 124 -3.54 -5.56 -15.45
CA SER A 124 -2.94 -5.72 -16.77
C SER A 124 -2.65 -7.20 -17.02
N ASP A 125 -2.84 -7.66 -18.26
CA ASP A 125 -2.49 -9.02 -18.73
C ASP A 125 -1.36 -9.00 -19.78
N ASP A 126 -0.77 -7.82 -20.01
CA ASP A 126 0.24 -7.55 -21.05
C ASP A 126 1.46 -6.79 -20.50
N ALA A 127 1.81 -7.07 -19.24
CA ALA A 127 2.96 -6.46 -18.55
C ALA A 127 2.91 -4.94 -18.48
N GLY A 128 1.70 -4.37 -18.35
CA GLY A 128 1.45 -2.95 -18.13
C GLY A 128 1.26 -2.13 -19.40
N VAL A 129 1.03 -2.75 -20.57
CA VAL A 129 0.72 -2.03 -21.81
C VAL A 129 -0.71 -1.52 -21.79
N SER A 130 -1.65 -2.32 -21.31
CA SER A 130 -3.04 -1.94 -21.12
C SER A 130 -3.57 -2.32 -19.73
N TRP A 131 -4.62 -1.63 -19.30
CA TRP A 131 -5.19 -1.79 -17.96
C TRP A 131 -6.71 -1.90 -18.01
N LYS A 132 -7.24 -2.83 -17.22
CA LYS A 132 -8.67 -3.00 -16.96
C LYS A 132 -8.96 -2.59 -15.52
N HIS A 133 -9.95 -1.72 -15.32
CA HIS A 133 -10.47 -1.41 -13.99
C HIS A 133 -11.37 -2.56 -13.51
N LEU A 134 -11.13 -3.05 -12.27
CA LEU A 134 -11.77 -4.24 -11.69
C LEU A 134 -12.88 -3.92 -10.66
N GLY A 135 -13.14 -2.64 -10.37
CA GLY A 135 -14.10 -2.25 -9.34
C GLY A 135 -13.45 -1.89 -8.01
N LEU A 136 -14.17 -2.05 -6.91
CA LEU A 136 -13.81 -1.57 -5.57
C LEU A 136 -13.54 -0.05 -5.54
N ARG A 137 -14.30 0.74 -6.31
CA ARG A 137 -14.06 2.19 -6.46
C ARG A 137 -14.13 2.95 -5.15
N ASP A 138 -15.00 2.55 -4.25
CA ASP A 138 -15.18 3.21 -2.96
C ASP A 138 -14.26 2.66 -1.86
N ALA A 139 -13.33 1.76 -2.21
CA ALA A 139 -12.29 1.28 -1.30
C ALA A 139 -11.32 2.38 -0.86
N GLN A 140 -11.03 3.34 -1.72
CA GLN A 140 -10.20 4.52 -1.55
C GLN A 140 -8.73 4.27 -1.13
N GLN A 141 -8.44 3.25 -0.32
CA GLN A 141 -7.09 2.89 0.12
C GLN A 141 -6.89 1.38 0.07
N ILE A 142 -6.01 0.91 -0.83
CA ILE A 142 -5.67 -0.50 -1.01
C ILE A 142 -4.16 -0.67 -0.81
N ASN A 143 -3.77 -1.25 0.33
CA ASN A 143 -2.36 -1.27 0.75
C ASN A 143 -1.62 -2.59 0.50
N THR A 144 -2.32 -3.69 0.34
CA THR A 144 -1.65 -4.98 0.08
C THR A 144 -2.47 -5.83 -0.88
N ILE A 145 -1.78 -6.40 -1.86
CA ILE A 145 -2.34 -7.36 -2.81
C ILE A 145 -1.49 -8.62 -2.72
N LEU A 146 -2.12 -9.76 -2.44
CA LEU A 146 -1.52 -11.08 -2.58
C LEU A 146 -2.08 -11.76 -3.81
N VAL A 147 -1.21 -12.28 -4.65
CA VAL A 147 -1.57 -13.17 -5.76
C VAL A 147 -1.11 -14.58 -5.39
N ASP A 148 -1.99 -15.56 -5.55
CA ASP A 148 -1.63 -16.97 -5.36
C ASP A 148 -0.47 -17.33 -6.31
N PRO A 149 0.66 -17.84 -5.80
CA PRO A 149 1.83 -18.11 -6.63
C PRO A 149 1.59 -19.14 -7.73
N LYS A 150 0.53 -19.95 -7.60
CA LYS A 150 0.16 -21.03 -8.56
C LYS A 150 -1.03 -20.67 -9.43
N ASN A 151 -1.76 -19.58 -9.10
CA ASN A 151 -2.98 -19.19 -9.81
C ASN A 151 -3.10 -17.65 -9.83
N ASP A 152 -2.73 -17.05 -10.96
CA ASP A 152 -2.77 -15.59 -11.16
C ASP A 152 -4.18 -14.97 -11.08
N LYS A 153 -5.23 -15.80 -11.05
CA LYS A 153 -6.62 -15.34 -10.90
C LYS A 153 -7.11 -15.32 -9.45
N ARG A 154 -6.40 -16.01 -8.54
CA ARG A 154 -6.75 -16.00 -7.12
C ARG A 154 -5.96 -14.91 -6.40
N ILE A 155 -6.67 -13.91 -5.90
CA ILE A 155 -6.06 -12.76 -5.24
C ILE A 155 -6.78 -12.45 -3.92
N PHE A 156 -6.02 -11.87 -2.99
CA PHE A 156 -6.51 -11.27 -1.76
C PHE A 156 -6.09 -9.81 -1.71
N VAL A 157 -7.00 -8.95 -1.29
CA VAL A 157 -6.81 -7.49 -1.28
C VAL A 157 -7.11 -6.96 0.11
N ALA A 158 -6.15 -6.24 0.69
CA ALA A 158 -6.34 -5.51 1.93
C ALA A 158 -6.86 -4.11 1.65
N VAL A 159 -8.08 -3.84 2.08
CA VAL A 159 -8.75 -2.55 1.93
C VAL A 159 -8.80 -1.85 3.29
N LEU A 160 -8.07 -0.74 3.41
CA LEU A 160 -8.13 0.11 4.60
C LEU A 160 -9.40 0.96 4.60
N GLY A 161 -9.92 1.34 3.44
CA GLY A 161 -11.17 2.08 3.29
C GLY A 161 -10.98 3.59 3.22
N HIS A 162 -11.98 4.35 3.63
CA HIS A 162 -11.92 5.81 3.62
C HIS A 162 -10.93 6.34 4.65
N PRO A 163 -10.05 7.29 4.27
CA PRO A 163 -9.09 7.86 5.23
C PRO A 163 -9.77 8.70 6.29
N TYR A 164 -10.85 9.42 5.97
CA TYR A 164 -11.42 10.46 6.84
C TYR A 164 -12.76 10.11 7.48
N GLY A 165 -13.27 8.90 7.33
CA GLY A 165 -14.57 8.54 7.87
C GLY A 165 -14.81 7.05 8.00
N ALA A 166 -15.97 6.72 8.58
CA ALA A 166 -16.49 5.37 8.59
C ALA A 166 -16.85 4.92 7.17
N ASN A 167 -16.66 3.64 6.89
CA ASN A 167 -16.94 3.11 5.57
C ASN A 167 -17.05 1.58 5.61
N THR A 168 -18.04 1.04 4.93
CA THR A 168 -18.29 -0.41 4.91
C THR A 168 -17.39 -1.17 3.93
N GLU A 169 -16.62 -0.49 3.07
CA GLU A 169 -15.70 -1.11 2.11
C GLU A 169 -14.38 -1.59 2.73
N ARG A 170 -14.22 -1.48 4.03
CA ARG A 170 -13.05 -1.96 4.80
C ARG A 170 -12.98 -3.47 4.86
N GLY A 171 -11.77 -4.04 5.00
CA GLY A 171 -11.56 -5.44 5.26
C GLY A 171 -10.71 -6.17 4.22
N VAL A 172 -10.73 -7.49 4.25
CA VAL A 172 -10.04 -8.33 3.26
C VAL A 172 -11.04 -8.82 2.23
N TYR A 173 -10.69 -8.63 0.97
CA TYR A 173 -11.44 -9.15 -0.18
C TYR A 173 -10.67 -10.28 -0.85
N ARG A 174 -11.40 -11.26 -1.37
CA ARG A 174 -10.90 -12.35 -2.18
C ARG A 174 -11.55 -12.31 -3.56
N SER A 175 -10.78 -12.60 -4.59
CA SER A 175 -11.28 -12.97 -5.92
C SER A 175 -10.65 -14.29 -6.34
N ASN A 176 -11.42 -15.14 -7.03
CA ASN A 176 -10.97 -16.39 -7.60
C ASN A 176 -11.00 -16.39 -9.15
N ASP A 177 -11.36 -15.26 -9.75
CA ASP A 177 -11.56 -15.10 -11.20
C ASP A 177 -10.76 -13.94 -11.80
N GLY A 178 -9.70 -13.50 -11.09
CA GLY A 178 -8.82 -12.44 -11.57
C GLY A 178 -9.36 -11.03 -11.35
N GLY A 179 -10.27 -10.87 -10.40
CA GLY A 179 -10.84 -9.59 -10.02
C GLY A 179 -12.13 -9.23 -10.76
N GLU A 180 -12.75 -10.19 -11.48
CA GLU A 180 -14.07 -9.96 -12.06
C GLU A 180 -15.15 -9.83 -10.96
N HIS A 181 -15.00 -10.64 -9.89
CA HIS A 181 -15.84 -10.57 -8.70
C HIS A 181 -14.98 -10.58 -7.44
N PHE A 182 -15.39 -9.76 -6.46
CA PHE A 182 -14.76 -9.70 -5.14
C PHE A 182 -15.76 -10.10 -4.06
N GLU A 183 -15.31 -10.96 -3.16
CA GLU A 183 -16.02 -11.37 -1.95
C GLU A 183 -15.29 -10.79 -0.73
N LYS A 184 -16.01 -10.11 0.17
CA LYS A 184 -15.46 -9.65 1.44
C LYS A 184 -15.39 -10.82 2.42
N VAL A 185 -14.17 -11.29 2.72
CA VAL A 185 -13.93 -12.52 3.51
C VAL A 185 -13.50 -12.25 4.94
N LEU A 186 -13.07 -11.02 5.27
CA LEU A 186 -12.80 -10.59 6.65
C LEU A 186 -13.24 -9.14 6.81
N TYR A 187 -14.15 -8.91 7.75
CA TYR A 187 -14.67 -7.59 8.10
C TYR A 187 -14.85 -7.50 9.61
N GLN A 188 -14.42 -6.41 10.21
CA GLN A 188 -14.57 -6.16 11.65
C GLN A 188 -15.66 -5.14 11.93
N ASP A 189 -15.51 -3.94 11.43
CA ASP A 189 -16.44 -2.83 11.57
C ASP A 189 -16.11 -1.72 10.54
N GLU A 190 -16.90 -0.66 10.53
CA GLU A 190 -16.75 0.48 9.59
C GLU A 190 -15.58 1.41 9.91
N HIS A 191 -14.86 1.20 11.03
CA HIS A 191 -13.70 1.97 11.44
C HIS A 191 -12.38 1.21 11.29
N THR A 192 -12.44 -0.11 11.06
CA THR A 192 -11.29 -1.00 11.04
C THR A 192 -11.13 -1.63 9.66
N GLY A 193 -10.04 -1.32 8.95
CA GLY A 193 -9.74 -1.87 7.64
C GLY A 193 -8.55 -2.83 7.66
N ALA A 194 -8.34 -3.55 6.57
CA ALA A 194 -7.16 -4.39 6.39
C ALA A 194 -6.00 -3.55 5.84
N ILE A 195 -4.78 -3.76 6.39
CA ILE A 195 -3.58 -3.03 5.99
C ILE A 195 -2.48 -3.96 5.47
N GLY A 196 -2.32 -5.14 6.02
CA GLY A 196 -1.28 -6.08 5.66
C GLY A 196 -1.82 -7.49 5.42
N LEU A 197 -1.20 -8.19 4.48
CA LEU A 197 -1.47 -9.59 4.17
C LEU A 197 -0.15 -10.33 3.99
N ALA A 198 -0.10 -11.59 4.43
CA ALA A 198 0.97 -12.51 4.14
C ALA A 198 0.41 -13.90 3.83
N MET A 199 1.00 -14.60 2.87
CA MET A 199 0.58 -15.94 2.47
C MET A 199 1.69 -16.94 2.81
N HIS A 200 1.29 -18.11 3.23
CA HIS A 200 2.22 -19.22 3.40
C HIS A 200 2.84 -19.61 2.04
N PRO A 201 4.15 -19.81 1.94
CA PRO A 201 4.86 -19.89 0.66
C PRO A 201 4.51 -21.13 -0.18
N THR A 202 4.02 -22.19 0.44
CA THR A 202 3.71 -23.46 -0.24
C THR A 202 2.24 -23.90 -0.16
N ASP A 203 1.47 -23.31 0.80
CA ASP A 203 0.03 -23.55 0.96
C ASP A 203 -0.74 -22.23 0.93
N SER A 204 -1.28 -21.90 -0.23
CA SER A 204 -2.03 -20.67 -0.45
C SER A 204 -3.40 -20.60 0.27
N ASN A 205 -3.79 -21.64 1.04
CA ASN A 205 -4.94 -21.59 1.93
C ASN A 205 -4.62 -20.99 3.30
N ILE A 206 -3.32 -20.96 3.67
CA ILE A 206 -2.89 -20.32 4.91
C ILE A 206 -2.53 -18.87 4.63
N ILE A 207 -3.33 -17.95 5.20
CA ILE A 207 -3.22 -16.52 4.98
C ILE A 207 -3.25 -15.82 6.33
N TYR A 208 -2.41 -14.80 6.46
CA TYR A 208 -2.40 -13.89 7.62
C TYR A 208 -2.86 -12.52 7.15
N ALA A 209 -3.68 -11.86 7.97
CA ALA A 209 -4.19 -10.53 7.73
C ALA A 209 -4.03 -9.65 8.95
N SER A 210 -3.56 -8.43 8.78
CA SER A 210 -3.58 -7.43 9.84
C SER A 210 -4.70 -6.42 9.57
N LEU A 211 -5.52 -6.19 10.59
CA LEU A 211 -6.54 -5.15 10.62
C LEU A 211 -6.05 -3.96 11.44
N TRP A 212 -6.41 -2.77 11.01
CA TRP A 212 -6.03 -1.51 11.62
C TRP A 212 -7.25 -0.58 11.76
N ALA A 213 -7.56 -0.19 12.98
CA ALA A 213 -8.50 0.87 13.26
C ALA A 213 -7.81 2.21 12.99
N ALA A 214 -8.02 2.75 11.78
CA ALA A 214 -7.34 3.94 11.31
C ALA A 214 -8.32 4.96 10.74
N ARG A 215 -8.11 6.20 11.15
CA ARG A 215 -8.80 7.38 10.61
C ARG A 215 -7.84 8.56 10.59
N GLN A 216 -7.63 9.10 9.41
CA GLN A 216 -6.98 10.40 9.27
C GLN A 216 -7.95 11.49 9.68
N ALA A 217 -7.43 12.56 10.18
CA ALA A 217 -8.23 13.75 10.37
C ALA A 217 -7.37 14.98 10.12
N PRO A 218 -7.97 16.04 9.64
CA PRO A 218 -7.41 17.34 9.87
C PRO A 218 -7.45 17.57 11.38
N TRP A 219 -6.33 17.98 11.96
CA TRP A 219 -6.16 18.33 13.38
C TRP A 219 -6.21 17.14 14.36
N GLU A 220 -7.18 17.13 15.28
CA GLU A 220 -7.17 16.31 16.49
C GLU A 220 -8.01 15.02 16.42
N ASN A 221 -8.76 14.80 15.33
CA ASN A 221 -9.70 13.70 15.23
C ASN A 221 -9.09 12.41 14.65
N GLY A 222 -7.79 12.36 14.43
CA GLY A 222 -7.10 11.17 13.98
C GLY A 222 -7.18 10.04 15.00
N ALA A 223 -7.31 8.81 14.53
CA ALA A 223 -7.24 7.61 15.35
C ALA A 223 -6.39 6.57 14.62
N PHE A 224 -5.36 6.07 15.28
CA PHE A 224 -4.37 5.16 14.70
C PHE A 224 -4.18 3.90 15.54
N SER A 225 -5.09 3.64 16.45
CA SER A 225 -5.19 2.41 17.22
C SER A 225 -6.63 2.19 17.67
N GLY A 226 -7.00 0.95 17.93
CA GLY A 226 -8.35 0.63 18.40
C GLY A 226 -8.54 -0.86 18.67
N THR A 227 -9.65 -1.18 19.32
CA THR A 227 -10.00 -2.57 19.70
C THR A 227 -10.26 -3.49 18.50
N GLY A 228 -10.55 -2.91 17.32
CA GLY A 228 -10.70 -3.66 16.08
C GLY A 228 -9.36 -4.05 15.44
N SER A 229 -8.26 -3.38 15.80
CA SER A 229 -6.92 -3.70 15.31
C SER A 229 -6.47 -5.07 15.80
N GLY A 230 -5.74 -5.80 14.96
CA GLY A 230 -5.22 -7.10 15.33
C GLY A 230 -4.70 -7.91 14.17
N LEU A 231 -4.15 -9.08 14.51
CA LEU A 231 -3.63 -10.04 13.55
C LEU A 231 -4.55 -11.25 13.48
N PHE A 232 -4.83 -11.71 12.28
CA PHE A 232 -5.74 -12.81 11.99
C PHE A 232 -5.08 -13.85 11.09
N LYS A 233 -5.50 -15.11 11.24
CA LYS A 233 -5.08 -16.24 10.40
C LYS A 233 -6.29 -16.96 9.85
N SER A 234 -6.23 -17.28 8.57
CA SER A 234 -7.10 -18.26 7.92
C SER A 234 -6.25 -19.50 7.56
N SER A 235 -6.84 -20.68 7.65
CA SER A 235 -6.25 -21.94 7.20
C SER A 235 -7.08 -22.65 6.13
N ASP A 236 -8.11 -21.98 5.62
CA ASP A 236 -9.09 -22.51 4.67
C ASP A 236 -9.34 -21.59 3.47
N GLY A 237 -8.31 -20.83 3.10
CA GLY A 237 -8.36 -19.94 1.95
C GLY A 237 -9.20 -18.69 2.15
N GLY A 238 -9.33 -18.22 3.38
CA GLY A 238 -10.06 -17.02 3.74
C GLY A 238 -11.54 -17.24 4.04
N ASN A 239 -12.03 -18.48 4.14
CA ASN A 239 -13.44 -18.73 4.48
C ASN A 239 -13.72 -18.48 5.97
N THR A 240 -12.76 -18.83 6.83
CA THR A 240 -12.82 -18.53 8.26
C THR A 240 -11.53 -17.90 8.76
N TRP A 241 -11.64 -17.09 9.83
CA TRP A 241 -10.51 -16.35 10.38
C TRP A 241 -10.47 -16.46 11.89
N GLN A 242 -9.27 -16.69 12.43
CA GLN A 242 -9.00 -16.72 13.85
C GLN A 242 -8.08 -15.56 14.23
N GLN A 243 -8.44 -14.78 15.24
CA GLN A 243 -7.58 -13.73 15.75
C GLN A 243 -6.42 -14.33 16.55
N LEU A 244 -5.21 -13.89 16.26
CA LEU A 244 -3.97 -14.25 16.96
C LEU A 244 -3.71 -13.21 18.06
N LYS A 245 -3.64 -13.64 19.32
CA LYS A 245 -3.51 -12.74 20.49
C LYS A 245 -2.35 -13.07 21.39
N LYS A 246 -1.99 -14.36 21.50
CA LYS A 246 -1.08 -14.82 22.54
C LYS A 246 0.34 -14.29 22.34
N GLY A 247 0.80 -13.45 23.27
CA GLY A 247 2.11 -12.81 23.25
C GLY A 247 2.17 -11.52 22.42
N LEU A 248 1.07 -11.10 21.78
CA LEU A 248 0.91 -9.76 21.22
C LEU A 248 0.33 -8.81 22.27
N PRO A 249 0.54 -7.49 22.15
CA PRO A 249 -0.12 -6.50 23.01
C PRO A 249 -1.64 -6.63 22.96
N ASP A 250 -2.29 -6.49 24.09
CA ASP A 250 -3.77 -6.58 24.24
C ASP A 250 -4.47 -5.22 24.15
N LYS A 251 -3.70 -4.12 24.19
CA LYS A 251 -4.21 -2.74 24.15
C LYS A 251 -3.37 -1.86 23.23
N GLY A 252 -4.02 -0.83 22.69
CA GLY A 252 -3.35 0.18 21.88
C GLY A 252 -2.80 -0.33 20.55
N LEU A 253 -3.29 -1.47 20.06
CA LEU A 253 -2.86 -1.99 18.78
C LEU A 253 -3.20 -1.00 17.66
N GLY A 254 -2.17 -0.59 16.93
CA GLY A 254 -2.22 0.18 15.72
C GLY A 254 -1.95 -0.69 14.48
N ARG A 255 -1.14 -0.15 13.56
CA ARG A 255 -0.70 -0.85 12.35
C ARG A 255 0.20 -2.04 12.71
N ILE A 256 -0.01 -3.16 12.00
CA ILE A 256 0.85 -4.34 12.07
C ILE A 256 1.27 -4.71 10.65
N ALA A 257 2.57 -4.70 10.37
CA ALA A 257 3.10 -5.35 9.17
C ALA A 257 3.49 -6.78 9.51
N ILE A 258 3.19 -7.71 8.62
CA ILE A 258 3.38 -9.15 8.81
C ILE A 258 4.13 -9.77 7.63
N THR A 259 5.03 -10.72 7.92
CA THR A 259 5.71 -11.53 6.91
C THR A 259 5.90 -12.96 7.39
N VAL A 260 5.86 -13.91 6.46
CA VAL A 260 6.18 -15.32 6.68
C VAL A 260 7.59 -15.58 6.17
N ALA A 261 8.41 -16.32 6.91
CA ALA A 261 9.74 -16.70 6.44
C ALA A 261 9.61 -17.79 5.36
N PRO A 262 10.05 -17.55 4.11
CA PRO A 262 9.80 -18.49 3.02
C PRO A 262 10.46 -19.87 3.23
N SER A 263 11.64 -19.91 3.84
CA SER A 263 12.39 -21.15 4.12
C SER A 263 12.01 -21.85 5.43
N SER A 264 11.19 -21.19 6.27
CA SER A 264 10.69 -21.75 7.54
C SER A 264 9.29 -21.19 7.81
N PRO A 265 8.23 -21.71 7.16
CA PRO A 265 6.92 -21.08 7.15
C PRO A 265 6.21 -20.97 8.50
N ASP A 266 6.61 -21.76 9.49
CA ASP A 266 6.13 -21.61 10.87
C ASP A 266 6.72 -20.38 11.57
N ARG A 267 7.80 -19.80 11.01
CA ARG A 267 8.37 -18.54 11.51
C ARG A 267 7.75 -17.34 10.82
N LEU A 268 7.22 -16.45 11.65
CA LEU A 268 6.68 -15.17 11.23
C LEU A 268 7.34 -14.03 11.97
N TYR A 269 7.37 -12.88 11.33
CA TYR A 269 7.77 -11.62 11.94
C TYR A 269 6.70 -10.58 11.74
N ALA A 270 6.56 -9.68 12.72
CA ALA A 270 5.65 -8.55 12.65
C ALA A 270 6.31 -7.29 13.22
N GLN A 271 6.11 -6.16 12.53
CA GLN A 271 6.30 -4.84 13.12
C GLN A 271 4.96 -4.42 13.72
N VAL A 272 4.93 -4.22 15.02
CA VAL A 272 3.69 -3.95 15.78
C VAL A 272 3.74 -2.55 16.35
N SER A 273 2.76 -1.72 16.00
CA SER A 273 2.48 -0.44 16.63
C SER A 273 1.58 -0.66 17.84
N ALA A 274 2.03 -0.33 19.04
CA ALA A 274 1.26 -0.52 20.28
C ALA A 274 1.76 0.37 21.43
N GLY A 275 2.00 1.66 21.18
CA GLY A 275 2.52 2.57 22.20
C GLY A 275 3.84 2.09 22.79
N ALA A 276 3.93 1.90 24.10
CA ALA A 276 5.14 1.41 24.78
C ALA A 276 5.52 -0.04 24.42
N GLU A 277 4.57 -0.81 23.89
CA GLU A 277 4.81 -2.18 23.46
C GLU A 277 5.15 -2.26 21.95
N THR A 278 5.35 -1.12 21.28
CA THR A 278 5.82 -1.08 19.90
C THR A 278 7.15 -1.83 19.73
N GLY A 279 7.30 -2.54 18.63
CA GLY A 279 8.54 -3.28 18.36
C GLY A 279 8.40 -4.36 17.29
N THR A 280 9.49 -5.10 17.11
CA THR A 280 9.55 -6.29 16.27
C THR A 280 9.17 -7.52 17.09
N TYR A 281 8.16 -8.23 16.61
CA TYR A 281 7.66 -9.47 17.19
C TYR A 281 7.97 -10.66 16.28
N ARG A 282 8.14 -11.83 16.88
CA ARG A 282 8.39 -13.08 16.18
C ARG A 282 7.50 -14.19 16.72
N SER A 283 7.10 -15.09 15.85
CA SER A 283 6.49 -16.38 16.17
C SER A 283 7.32 -17.47 15.49
N ASP A 284 7.47 -18.62 16.14
CA ASP A 284 8.11 -19.81 15.59
C ASP A 284 7.14 -21.00 15.45
N ASP A 285 5.84 -20.77 15.61
CA ASP A 285 4.77 -21.77 15.60
C ASP A 285 3.54 -21.32 14.79
N ALA A 286 3.78 -20.76 13.63
CA ALA A 286 2.77 -20.31 12.68
C ALA A 286 1.77 -19.31 13.27
N GLY A 287 2.22 -18.47 14.21
CA GLY A 287 1.45 -17.40 14.83
C GLY A 287 0.69 -17.80 16.10
N ALA A 288 0.83 -19.03 16.59
CA ALA A 288 0.14 -19.46 17.80
C ALA A 288 0.66 -18.76 19.07
N ASN A 289 1.96 -18.46 19.13
CA ASN A 289 2.58 -17.69 20.20
C ASN A 289 3.53 -16.64 19.60
N TRP A 290 3.53 -15.44 20.19
CA TRP A 290 4.37 -14.32 19.79
C TRP A 290 5.25 -13.85 20.94
N PHE A 291 6.41 -13.32 20.64
CA PHE A 291 7.31 -12.68 21.61
C PHE A 291 8.04 -11.51 20.97
N LYS A 292 8.22 -10.43 21.73
CA LYS A 292 8.99 -9.27 21.28
C LYS A 292 10.47 -9.64 21.22
N VAL A 293 11.10 -9.38 20.08
CA VAL A 293 12.53 -9.66 19.86
C VAL A 293 13.37 -8.39 19.87
N ASN A 294 12.77 -7.23 19.57
CA ASN A 294 13.46 -5.95 19.53
C ASN A 294 12.48 -4.80 19.70
N ASP A 295 12.90 -3.70 20.32
CA ASP A 295 12.14 -2.46 20.54
C ASP A 295 12.96 -1.19 20.24
N GLU A 296 14.07 -1.34 19.49
CA GLU A 296 14.87 -0.19 19.08
C GLU A 296 14.03 0.79 18.21
N GLU A 297 13.94 2.03 18.65
CA GLU A 297 13.15 3.08 17.95
C GLU A 297 13.60 3.28 16.49
N ARG A 298 14.89 3.17 16.19
CA ARG A 298 15.41 3.29 14.82
C ARG A 298 14.91 2.18 13.87
N VAL A 299 14.36 1.07 14.42
CA VAL A 299 13.81 -0.06 13.68
C VAL A 299 12.28 0.02 13.63
N SER A 300 11.66 0.37 14.74
CA SER A 300 10.20 0.37 14.91
C SER A 300 9.60 1.75 15.11
N GLY A 301 10.38 2.84 15.02
CA GLY A 301 9.87 4.21 15.09
C GLY A 301 8.96 4.54 13.90
N ARG A 302 7.94 5.37 14.11
CA ARG A 302 6.92 5.72 13.12
C ARG A 302 6.20 4.51 12.50
N PRO A 303 5.75 3.53 13.32
CA PRO A 303 5.25 2.25 12.83
C PRO A 303 3.94 2.38 12.03
N ASP A 304 3.21 3.47 12.20
CA ASP A 304 1.97 3.75 11.47
C ASP A 304 2.24 4.27 10.04
N ASP A 305 3.46 4.73 9.76
CA ASP A 305 3.90 5.25 8.47
C ASP A 305 4.84 4.25 7.77
N PHE A 306 5.90 3.82 8.46
CA PHE A 306 6.88 2.85 7.96
C PHE A 306 6.75 1.54 8.72
N ALA A 307 6.38 0.48 8.08
CA ALA A 307 6.22 -0.80 8.75
C ALA A 307 6.51 -2.00 7.85
N GLU A 308 7.15 -1.79 6.71
CA GLU A 308 7.43 -2.89 5.80
C GLU A 308 8.51 -3.80 6.38
N ILE A 309 8.20 -5.09 6.52
CA ILE A 309 9.12 -6.13 7.00
C ILE A 309 9.16 -7.29 6.01
N LYS A 310 10.37 -7.75 5.68
CA LYS A 310 10.60 -8.89 4.78
C LYS A 310 11.64 -9.83 5.37
N VAL A 311 11.52 -11.11 5.04
CA VAL A 311 12.50 -12.15 5.40
C VAL A 311 13.23 -12.60 4.14
N HIS A 312 14.51 -12.86 4.30
CA HIS A 312 15.35 -13.43 3.24
C HIS A 312 14.78 -14.79 2.76
N PRO A 313 14.72 -15.04 1.45
CA PRO A 313 14.05 -16.23 0.91
C PRO A 313 14.56 -17.57 1.44
N THR A 314 15.87 -17.68 1.72
CA THR A 314 16.53 -18.95 2.09
C THR A 314 17.07 -19.00 3.52
N ASN A 315 17.05 -17.87 4.25
CA ASN A 315 17.53 -17.82 5.65
C ASN A 315 16.51 -17.09 6.53
N PRO A 316 15.81 -17.78 7.43
CA PRO A 316 14.76 -17.19 8.25
C PRO A 316 15.26 -16.24 9.33
N ASP A 317 16.59 -16.22 9.61
CA ASP A 317 17.19 -15.30 10.59
C ASP A 317 17.63 -13.96 9.96
N ILE A 318 17.66 -13.87 8.63
CA ILE A 318 17.93 -12.61 7.94
C ILE A 318 16.62 -11.90 7.67
N VAL A 319 16.46 -10.75 8.33
CA VAL A 319 15.23 -9.95 8.28
C VAL A 319 15.56 -8.51 7.88
N TYR A 320 14.69 -7.90 7.11
CA TYR A 320 14.82 -6.51 6.67
C TYR A 320 13.59 -5.71 7.11
N VAL A 321 13.82 -4.48 7.53
CA VAL A 321 12.76 -3.51 7.84
C VAL A 321 13.02 -2.23 7.06
N ALA A 322 12.03 -1.78 6.29
CA ALA A 322 12.03 -0.48 5.66
C ALA A 322 11.45 0.54 6.66
N ASN A 323 12.22 1.56 6.98
CA ASN A 323 11.91 2.65 7.90
C ASN A 323 12.63 3.92 7.41
N VAL A 324 12.91 4.89 8.26
CA VAL A 324 13.76 6.06 7.90
C VAL A 324 15.08 5.60 7.26
N ALA A 325 15.66 4.53 7.77
CA ALA A 325 16.71 3.77 7.08
C ALA A 325 16.24 2.32 6.90
N THR A 326 16.71 1.65 5.86
CA THR A 326 16.50 0.21 5.72
C THR A 326 17.47 -0.50 6.63
N GLN A 327 16.93 -1.27 7.56
CA GLN A 327 17.65 -2.05 8.55
C GLN A 327 17.71 -3.53 8.15
N ARG A 328 18.80 -4.20 8.51
CA ARG A 328 18.97 -5.65 8.35
C ARG A 328 19.36 -6.28 9.67
N SER A 329 18.70 -7.36 10.02
CA SER A 329 19.08 -8.29 11.08
C SER A 329 19.66 -9.57 10.46
N ASN A 330 20.63 -10.19 11.14
CA ASN A 330 21.19 -11.50 10.80
C ASN A 330 20.96 -12.55 11.90
N ASP A 331 20.22 -12.22 12.94
CA ASP A 331 20.04 -13.02 14.16
C ASP A 331 18.57 -13.18 14.58
N GLY A 332 17.66 -13.12 13.59
CA GLY A 332 16.24 -13.33 13.82
C GLY A 332 15.54 -12.14 14.47
N GLY A 333 15.98 -10.93 14.14
CA GLY A 333 15.37 -9.70 14.59
C GLY A 333 15.87 -9.14 15.90
N LYS A 334 16.91 -9.74 16.51
CA LYS A 334 17.43 -9.33 17.83
C LYS A 334 18.32 -8.10 17.75
N SER A 335 19.20 -8.03 16.75
CA SER A 335 20.04 -6.87 16.49
C SER A 335 19.94 -6.42 15.05
N TRP A 336 20.20 -5.13 14.79
CA TRP A 336 19.97 -4.50 13.50
C TRP A 336 21.13 -3.61 13.08
N THR A 337 21.37 -3.58 11.77
CA THR A 337 22.35 -2.71 11.13
C THR A 337 21.68 -1.99 9.95
N ALA A 338 21.87 -0.68 9.87
CA ALA A 338 21.41 0.08 8.71
C ALA A 338 22.22 -0.29 7.46
N ILE A 339 21.55 -0.67 6.39
CA ILE A 339 22.17 -1.02 5.11
C ILE A 339 21.93 0.04 4.03
N ARG A 340 20.91 0.89 4.21
CA ARG A 340 20.57 1.99 3.31
C ARG A 340 20.00 3.14 4.13
N GLY A 341 20.36 4.37 3.80
CA GLY A 341 19.92 5.59 4.46
C GLY A 341 20.61 6.80 3.86
N ALA A 342 20.48 7.98 4.50
CA ALA A 342 21.11 9.20 4.05
C ALA A 342 22.65 9.03 3.90
N PRO A 343 23.27 9.61 2.83
CA PRO A 343 22.65 10.48 1.83
C PRO A 343 21.99 9.75 0.66
N GLY A 344 21.85 8.43 0.71
CA GLY A 344 21.35 7.60 -0.38
C GLY A 344 19.83 7.46 -0.45
N GLY A 345 19.08 8.25 0.29
CA GLY A 345 17.64 8.24 0.44
C GLY A 345 17.24 8.12 1.91
N ASP A 346 15.97 8.34 2.19
CA ASP A 346 15.34 8.18 3.50
C ASP A 346 13.86 7.83 3.30
N ASP A 347 13.16 7.54 4.42
CA ASP A 347 11.72 7.26 4.41
C ASP A 347 11.33 6.14 3.42
N TYR A 348 11.84 4.94 3.68
CA TYR A 348 11.59 3.77 2.82
C TYR A 348 10.25 3.12 3.16
N HIS A 349 9.38 2.98 2.14
CA HIS A 349 8.03 2.44 2.26
C HIS A 349 7.86 1.06 1.64
N GLY A 350 8.69 0.69 0.68
CA GLY A 350 8.58 -0.58 -0.03
C GLY A 350 9.91 -1.33 -0.09
N LEU A 351 9.83 -2.64 0.05
CA LEU A 351 10.97 -3.53 -0.04
C LEU A 351 10.59 -4.82 -0.78
N TRP A 352 11.32 -5.14 -1.83
CA TRP A 352 11.20 -6.41 -2.51
C TRP A 352 12.57 -7.10 -2.60
N ILE A 353 12.59 -8.40 -2.35
CA ILE A 353 13.76 -9.25 -2.44
C ILE A 353 13.49 -10.32 -3.49
N ASN A 354 14.38 -10.47 -4.46
CA ASN A 354 14.22 -11.50 -5.48
C ASN A 354 14.31 -12.91 -4.82
N PRO A 355 13.24 -13.73 -4.89
CA PRO A 355 13.24 -15.04 -4.27
C PRO A 355 14.18 -16.04 -4.95
N LEU A 356 14.59 -15.80 -6.20
CA LEU A 356 15.53 -16.63 -6.95
C LEU A 356 16.99 -16.15 -6.83
N ASN A 357 17.20 -14.88 -6.52
CA ASN A 357 18.52 -14.28 -6.30
C ASN A 357 18.41 -13.18 -5.23
N PRO A 358 18.58 -13.53 -3.95
CA PRO A 358 18.39 -12.59 -2.83
C PRO A 358 19.35 -11.41 -2.77
N ASP A 359 20.40 -11.40 -3.59
CA ASP A 359 21.31 -10.26 -3.72
C ASP A 359 20.68 -9.10 -4.51
N ILE A 360 19.56 -9.36 -5.21
CA ILE A 360 18.79 -8.34 -5.90
C ILE A 360 17.65 -7.88 -4.97
N ILE A 361 17.79 -6.65 -4.50
CA ILE A 361 16.83 -5.99 -3.61
C ILE A 361 16.38 -4.68 -4.26
N LEU A 362 15.08 -4.47 -4.33
CA LEU A 362 14.48 -3.19 -4.68
C LEU A 362 13.98 -2.50 -3.41
N ASN A 363 14.48 -1.30 -3.15
CA ASN A 363 14.14 -0.50 -1.98
C ASN A 363 13.55 0.82 -2.45
N ALA A 364 12.35 1.16 -1.97
CA ALA A 364 11.53 2.27 -2.44
C ALA A 364 11.36 3.35 -1.36
N SER A 365 11.60 4.62 -1.71
CA SER A 365 11.45 5.80 -0.85
C SER A 365 10.65 6.90 -1.53
#